data_b71ccaa6ee1644a7801ac798a9a3ecf5
#
_entry.id   b71ccaa6ee1644a7801ac798a9a3ecf5
#
_cell.length_a   1.000
_cell.length_b   1.000
_cell.length_c   1.000
_cell.angle_alpha   90.00
_cell.angle_beta   90.00
_cell.angle_gamma   90.00
#
_symmetry.space_group_name_H-M   'P 1'
#
loop_
_entity.id
_entity.type
_entity.pdbx_description
1 polymer ?
#
loop_
_entity_poly.entity_id
_entity_poly.type
_entity_poly.pdbx_seq_one_letter_code
_entity_poly.pdbx_strand_id
1 'polypeptide(L)'
;APLDGKRHLAKERLDRATEALEDLIAIDTQTDDMTRRRRGLSPAYLLDFNYDEKYHRTTAIVSSGNPDTATHVSTLVPGIGTNVRGDLAKYVAANDRLRAQTAHAGADPNNVATISYLGYVAPKNDGLNIVQAADIGYANRAAPVLARFEEGLRANAEANHHKFTNTLVTHSYGSTTGGKAAALMAPGTVDRLILTGSPGGGVQSIDEYNVPREHVYESSIPEGDAVQGIGPDAYYGKNPRHLEGITHLSGDATDAKDYWHPLPDIDDPQAEVTNR
;
A
#
# COMPACT_ATOMS: atom_id res chain seq x y z
N ALA A 1 7.33 -18.89 41.43
CA ALA A 1 8.16 -18.20 40.42
C ALA A 1 8.44 -19.01 39.15
N PRO A 2 8.89 -20.30 39.10
CA PRO A 2 9.15 -21.00 37.84
C PRO A 2 7.88 -21.35 37.04
N LEU A 3 6.76 -21.60 37.70
CA LEU A 3 5.47 -21.95 37.04
C LEU A 3 4.81 -20.73 36.39
N ASP A 4 4.95 -19.57 37.02
CA ASP A 4 4.36 -18.32 36.48
C ASP A 4 5.05 -17.88 35.17
N GLY A 5 6.40 -18.03 35.12
CA GLY A 5 7.16 -17.76 33.89
C GLY A 5 6.77 -18.69 32.74
N LYS A 6 6.56 -20.00 33.01
CA LYS A 6 6.14 -20.96 32.00
C LYS A 6 4.72 -20.69 31.52
N ARG A 7 3.79 -20.28 32.40
CA ARG A 7 2.42 -19.89 32.03
C ARG A 7 2.43 -18.64 31.18
N HIS A 8 3.23 -17.64 31.52
CA HIS A 8 3.36 -16.41 30.74
C HIS A 8 3.86 -16.70 29.32
N LEU A 9 4.94 -17.47 29.19
CA LEU A 9 5.47 -17.87 27.87
C LEU A 9 4.46 -18.71 27.05
N ALA A 10 3.71 -19.59 27.70
CA ALA A 10 2.68 -20.39 27.02
C ALA A 10 1.53 -19.48 26.52
N LYS A 11 1.12 -18.51 27.33
CA LYS A 11 0.11 -17.52 26.92
C LYS A 11 0.59 -16.69 25.73
N GLU A 12 1.80 -16.14 25.78
CA GLU A 12 2.35 -15.36 24.66
C GLU A 12 2.40 -16.17 23.35
N ARG A 13 2.79 -17.45 23.43
CA ARG A 13 2.80 -18.34 22.25
C ARG A 13 1.39 -18.57 21.70
N LEU A 14 0.41 -18.77 22.59
CA LEU A 14 -0.98 -18.92 22.20
C LEU A 14 -1.53 -17.66 21.55
N ASP A 15 -1.27 -16.51 22.14
CA ASP A 15 -1.71 -15.21 21.60
C ASP A 15 -1.13 -14.99 20.19
N ARG A 16 0.18 -15.24 19.98
CA ARG A 16 0.83 -15.15 18.66
C ARG A 16 0.25 -16.13 17.64
N ALA A 17 -0.01 -17.38 18.05
CA ALA A 17 -0.61 -18.37 17.17
C ALA A 17 -2.03 -17.98 16.78
N THR A 18 -2.81 -17.42 17.72
CA THR A 18 -4.15 -16.92 17.46
C THR A 18 -4.11 -15.75 16.48
N GLU A 19 -3.22 -14.78 16.69
CA GLU A 19 -3.04 -13.64 15.77
C GLU A 19 -2.64 -14.10 14.36
N ALA A 20 -1.73 -15.07 14.25
CA ALA A 20 -1.34 -15.62 12.95
C ALA A 20 -2.50 -16.35 12.26
N LEU A 21 -3.33 -17.07 13.01
CA LEU A 21 -4.52 -17.72 12.47
C LEU A 21 -5.55 -16.68 11.97
N GLU A 22 -5.77 -15.61 12.73
CA GLU A 22 -6.64 -14.51 12.30
C GLU A 22 -6.12 -13.84 11.02
N ASP A 23 -4.81 -13.64 10.89
CA ASP A 23 -4.18 -13.14 9.66
C ASP A 23 -4.46 -14.08 8.47
N LEU A 24 -4.31 -15.40 8.64
CA LEU A 24 -4.59 -16.39 7.59
C LEU A 24 -6.06 -16.42 7.21
N ILE A 25 -6.98 -16.32 8.18
CA ILE A 25 -8.43 -16.22 7.93
C ILE A 25 -8.75 -14.95 7.14
N ALA A 26 -8.10 -13.84 7.46
CA ALA A 26 -8.28 -12.60 6.71
C ALA A 26 -7.82 -12.75 5.25
N ILE A 27 -6.69 -13.40 5.00
CA ILE A 27 -6.20 -13.68 3.65
C ILE A 27 -7.17 -14.56 2.89
N ASP A 28 -7.57 -15.69 3.47
CA ASP A 28 -8.51 -16.66 2.87
C ASP A 28 -9.83 -15.98 2.51
N THR A 29 -10.39 -15.21 3.43
CA THR A 29 -11.66 -14.48 3.21
C THR A 29 -11.57 -13.50 2.03
N GLN A 30 -10.45 -12.82 1.84
CA GLN A 30 -10.30 -11.84 0.76
C GLN A 30 -10.00 -12.50 -0.59
N THR A 31 -9.50 -13.71 -0.60
CA THR A 31 -9.14 -14.46 -1.81
C THR A 31 -10.11 -15.58 -2.16
N ASP A 32 -11.10 -15.87 -1.30
CA ASP A 32 -12.12 -16.89 -1.58
C ASP A 32 -13.00 -16.53 -2.79
N ASP A 33 -12.80 -17.25 -3.87
CA ASP A 33 -13.42 -16.98 -5.16
C ASP A 33 -14.97 -17.09 -5.09
N MET A 34 -15.49 -17.99 -4.28
CA MET A 34 -16.94 -18.17 -4.13
C MET A 34 -17.58 -16.95 -3.43
N THR A 35 -16.97 -16.49 -2.36
CA THR A 35 -17.42 -15.29 -1.63
C THR A 35 -17.35 -14.06 -2.52
N ARG A 36 -16.26 -13.89 -3.26
CA ARG A 36 -16.07 -12.76 -4.16
C ARG A 36 -17.11 -12.75 -5.29
N ARG A 37 -17.35 -13.89 -5.94
CA ARG A 37 -18.39 -14.03 -6.98
C ARG A 37 -19.80 -13.73 -6.47
N ARG A 38 -20.15 -14.18 -5.26
CA ARG A 38 -21.45 -13.86 -4.63
C ARG A 38 -21.65 -12.37 -4.41
N ARG A 39 -20.56 -11.63 -4.19
CA ARG A 39 -20.55 -10.17 -4.03
C ARG A 39 -20.40 -9.41 -5.36
N GLY A 40 -20.36 -10.08 -6.50
CA GLY A 40 -20.15 -9.48 -7.81
C GLY A 40 -18.75 -8.89 -8.01
N LEU A 41 -17.79 -9.33 -7.20
CA LEU A 41 -16.39 -8.88 -7.27
C LEU A 41 -15.59 -9.76 -8.22
N SER A 42 -14.57 -9.18 -8.81
CA SER A 42 -13.60 -9.92 -9.62
C SER A 42 -12.77 -10.87 -8.76
N PRO A 43 -12.19 -11.94 -9.34
CA PRO A 43 -11.26 -12.80 -8.63
C PRO A 43 -10.12 -11.98 -7.97
N ALA A 44 -9.71 -12.42 -6.79
CA ALA A 44 -8.49 -11.92 -6.17
C ALA A 44 -7.46 -13.04 -6.08
N TYR A 45 -6.21 -12.66 -6.13
CA TYR A 45 -5.07 -13.56 -6.20
C TYR A 45 -4.13 -13.28 -5.03
N LEU A 46 -3.80 -14.30 -4.26
CA LEU A 46 -2.73 -14.22 -3.28
C LEU A 46 -1.40 -14.34 -4.05
N LEU A 47 -0.62 -13.27 -4.08
CA LEU A 47 0.65 -13.23 -4.79
C LEU A 47 1.81 -13.66 -3.89
N ASP A 48 1.74 -13.31 -2.60
CA ASP A 48 2.74 -13.69 -1.60
C ASP A 48 2.14 -13.59 -0.20
N PHE A 49 2.66 -14.39 0.72
CA PHE A 49 2.47 -14.21 2.16
C PHE A 49 3.68 -14.76 2.92
N ASN A 50 3.98 -14.14 4.05
CA ASN A 50 5.09 -14.57 4.90
C ASN A 50 4.78 -14.29 6.37
N TYR A 51 5.41 -15.03 7.27
CA TYR A 51 5.40 -14.75 8.69
C TYR A 51 6.78 -14.27 9.14
N ASP A 52 6.86 -13.03 9.61
CA ASP A 52 8.09 -12.45 10.14
C ASP A 52 8.29 -12.88 11.60
N GLU A 53 9.24 -13.78 11.83
CA GLU A 53 9.55 -14.34 13.16
C GLU A 53 10.07 -13.27 14.13
N LYS A 54 10.75 -12.25 13.65
CA LYS A 54 11.32 -11.20 14.49
C LYS A 54 10.25 -10.29 15.08
N TYR A 55 9.24 -9.95 14.26
CA TYR A 55 8.16 -9.05 14.63
C TYR A 55 6.87 -9.79 15.00
N HIS A 56 6.83 -11.11 14.81
CA HIS A 56 5.66 -11.96 14.98
C HIS A 56 4.44 -11.40 14.21
N ARG A 57 4.64 -11.09 12.93
CA ARG A 57 3.63 -10.46 12.07
C ARG A 57 3.55 -11.18 10.74
N THR A 58 2.32 -11.45 10.32
CA THR A 58 2.05 -11.92 8.96
C THR A 58 2.07 -10.73 7.99
N THR A 59 2.63 -10.96 6.81
CA THR A 59 2.54 -10.06 5.65
C THR A 59 1.80 -10.76 4.54
N ALA A 60 1.13 -9.99 3.66
CA ALA A 60 0.43 -10.54 2.51
C ALA A 60 0.39 -9.55 1.35
N ILE A 61 0.36 -10.08 0.14
CA ILE A 61 0.20 -9.31 -1.10
C ILE A 61 -0.98 -9.92 -1.86
N VAL A 62 -2.03 -9.14 -2.04
CA VAL A 62 -3.26 -9.60 -2.69
C VAL A 62 -3.60 -8.70 -3.87
N SER A 63 -3.82 -9.28 -5.03
CA SER A 63 -4.26 -8.58 -6.24
C SER A 63 -5.75 -8.75 -6.48
N SER A 64 -6.47 -7.68 -6.69
CA SER A 64 -7.81 -7.66 -7.29
C SER A 64 -7.67 -7.57 -8.80
N GLY A 65 -8.04 -8.63 -9.50
CA GLY A 65 -7.72 -8.86 -10.92
C GLY A 65 -6.37 -9.55 -11.11
N ASN A 66 -6.17 -10.14 -12.28
CA ASN A 66 -4.96 -10.92 -12.59
C ASN A 66 -3.84 -10.02 -13.13
N PRO A 67 -2.73 -9.83 -12.40
CA PRO A 67 -1.62 -8.98 -12.86
C PRO A 67 -0.87 -9.58 -14.06
N ASP A 68 -0.96 -10.91 -14.28
CA ASP A 68 -0.27 -11.56 -15.41
C ASP A 68 -0.91 -11.27 -16.77
N THR A 69 -2.17 -10.83 -16.76
CA THR A 69 -2.94 -10.55 -17.99
C THR A 69 -3.39 -9.09 -18.10
N ALA A 70 -3.30 -8.33 -17.03
CA ALA A 70 -3.72 -6.94 -16.99
C ALA A 70 -2.76 -6.05 -17.79
N THR A 71 -3.29 -5.10 -18.56
CA THR A 71 -2.49 -4.08 -19.24
C THR A 71 -2.16 -2.88 -18.37
N HIS A 72 -2.82 -2.77 -17.22
CA HIS A 72 -2.56 -1.77 -16.19
C HIS A 72 -2.50 -2.43 -14.82
N VAL A 73 -1.37 -2.30 -14.16
CA VAL A 73 -1.15 -2.83 -12.82
C VAL A 73 -0.83 -1.66 -11.90
N SER A 74 -1.48 -1.61 -10.74
CA SER A 74 -1.13 -0.66 -9.69
C SER A 74 -0.88 -1.37 -8.38
N THR A 75 0.22 -1.04 -7.71
CA THR A 75 0.56 -1.55 -6.38
C THR A 75 0.35 -0.44 -5.35
N LEU A 76 -0.54 -0.66 -4.38
CA LEU A 76 -0.78 0.26 -3.28
C LEU A 76 0.01 -0.16 -2.04
N VAL A 77 0.95 0.69 -1.62
CA VAL A 77 1.79 0.50 -0.42
C VAL A 77 1.25 1.36 0.72
N PRO A 78 0.74 0.73 1.80
CA PRO A 78 0.10 1.44 2.90
C PRO A 78 1.11 2.04 3.89
N GLY A 79 0.60 2.87 4.81
CA GLY A 79 1.35 3.54 5.86
C GLY A 79 1.55 2.75 7.14
N ILE A 80 1.85 3.49 8.22
CA ILE A 80 2.07 2.92 9.57
C ILE A 80 0.81 2.26 10.13
N GLY A 81 0.99 1.37 11.10
CA GLY A 81 -0.09 0.69 11.80
C GLY A 81 -0.75 -0.43 11.02
N THR A 82 -0.51 -0.51 9.71
CA THR A 82 -1.16 -1.48 8.83
C THR A 82 -0.76 -2.92 9.16
N ASN A 83 -1.74 -3.80 9.24
CA ASN A 83 -1.55 -5.23 9.46
C ASN A 83 -2.62 -6.05 8.71
N VAL A 84 -2.36 -7.36 8.52
CA VAL A 84 -3.20 -8.22 7.68
C VAL A 84 -4.61 -8.36 8.24
N ARG A 85 -4.77 -8.81 9.50
CA ARG A 85 -6.10 -9.08 10.10
C ARG A 85 -6.97 -7.84 10.25
N GLY A 86 -6.35 -6.67 10.51
CA GLY A 86 -7.07 -5.41 10.74
C GLY A 86 -7.37 -4.62 9.47
N ASP A 87 -6.52 -4.74 8.44
CA ASP A 87 -6.55 -3.79 7.34
C ASP A 87 -6.65 -4.41 5.93
N LEU A 88 -6.29 -5.69 5.74
CA LEU A 88 -6.28 -6.29 4.40
C LEU A 88 -7.63 -6.14 3.70
N ALA A 89 -8.73 -6.42 4.40
CA ALA A 89 -10.08 -6.31 3.84
C ALA A 89 -10.37 -4.90 3.33
N LYS A 90 -9.96 -3.88 4.08
CA LYS A 90 -10.14 -2.46 3.72
C LYS A 90 -9.34 -2.09 2.47
N TYR A 91 -8.08 -2.54 2.37
CA TYR A 91 -7.25 -2.25 1.20
C TYR A 91 -7.71 -3.01 -0.04
N VAL A 92 -8.10 -4.27 0.09
CA VAL A 92 -8.70 -5.04 -1.02
C VAL A 92 -9.99 -4.38 -1.51
N ALA A 93 -10.88 -3.97 -0.59
CA ALA A 93 -12.11 -3.28 -0.96
C ALA A 93 -11.85 -1.91 -1.63
N ALA A 94 -10.85 -1.15 -1.18
CA ALA A 94 -10.44 0.09 -1.82
C ALA A 94 -9.92 -0.16 -3.25
N ASN A 95 -9.13 -1.19 -3.43
CA ASN A 95 -8.60 -1.60 -4.72
C ASN A 95 -9.69 -2.13 -5.66
N ASP A 96 -10.67 -2.88 -5.15
CA ASP A 96 -11.85 -3.29 -5.94
C ASP A 96 -12.63 -2.07 -6.45
N ARG A 97 -12.81 -1.04 -5.60
CA ARG A 97 -13.45 0.22 -6.01
C ARG A 97 -12.62 0.98 -7.04
N LEU A 98 -11.31 1.12 -6.82
CA LEU A 98 -10.43 1.77 -7.78
C LEU A 98 -10.52 1.08 -9.14
N ARG A 99 -10.47 -0.25 -9.15
CA ARG A 99 -10.60 -1.05 -10.37
C ARG A 99 -11.95 -0.82 -11.06
N ALA A 100 -13.05 -0.78 -10.32
CA ALA A 100 -14.38 -0.47 -10.87
C ALA A 100 -14.45 0.95 -11.44
N GLN A 101 -13.83 1.94 -10.79
CA GLN A 101 -13.79 3.33 -11.25
C GLN A 101 -13.02 3.51 -12.56
N THR A 102 -12.11 2.62 -12.92
CA THR A 102 -11.40 2.72 -14.21
C THR A 102 -12.34 2.61 -15.41
N ALA A 103 -13.52 1.96 -15.26
CA ALA A 103 -14.55 1.92 -16.28
C ALA A 103 -15.10 3.33 -16.61
N HIS A 104 -15.23 4.21 -15.62
CA HIS A 104 -15.67 5.58 -15.82
C HIS A 104 -14.62 6.42 -16.56
N ALA A 105 -13.35 6.02 -16.47
CA ALA A 105 -12.25 6.61 -17.25
C ALA A 105 -12.09 5.98 -18.65
N GLY A 106 -12.99 5.09 -19.05
CA GLY A 106 -12.97 4.44 -20.36
C GLY A 106 -12.05 3.22 -20.47
N ALA A 107 -11.49 2.72 -19.35
CA ALA A 107 -10.72 1.49 -19.34
C ALA A 107 -11.63 0.28 -19.09
N ASP A 108 -11.27 -0.88 -19.66
CA ASP A 108 -11.90 -2.16 -19.31
C ASP A 108 -11.37 -2.62 -17.95
N PRO A 109 -12.20 -2.75 -16.90
CA PRO A 109 -11.75 -3.24 -15.60
C PRO A 109 -11.11 -4.64 -15.64
N ASN A 110 -11.39 -5.45 -16.65
CA ASN A 110 -10.75 -6.75 -16.82
C ASN A 110 -9.27 -6.64 -17.22
N ASN A 111 -8.88 -5.51 -17.77
CA ASN A 111 -7.49 -5.20 -18.14
C ASN A 111 -6.73 -4.46 -17.03
N VAL A 112 -7.32 -4.36 -15.84
CA VAL A 112 -6.74 -3.67 -14.69
C VAL A 112 -6.55 -4.65 -13.52
N ALA A 113 -5.37 -4.65 -12.93
CA ALA A 113 -5.10 -5.32 -11.66
C ALA A 113 -4.64 -4.29 -10.62
N THR A 114 -5.17 -4.41 -9.41
CA THR A 114 -4.84 -3.52 -8.30
C THR A 114 -4.34 -4.34 -7.11
N ILE A 115 -3.11 -4.10 -6.68
CA ILE A 115 -2.40 -4.91 -5.69
C ILE A 115 -2.41 -4.20 -4.34
N SER A 116 -2.93 -4.86 -3.31
CA SER A 116 -2.82 -4.47 -1.91
C SER A 116 -1.50 -5.02 -1.37
N TYR A 117 -0.49 -4.17 -1.22
CA TYR A 117 0.85 -4.57 -0.80
C TYR A 117 1.02 -4.42 0.72
N LEU A 118 0.58 -5.42 1.48
CA LEU A 118 0.90 -5.57 2.90
C LEU A 118 2.12 -6.51 3.07
N GLY A 119 3.03 -6.49 2.10
CA GLY A 119 4.22 -7.36 2.00
C GLY A 119 5.40 -6.90 2.87
N TYR A 120 5.19 -5.96 3.78
CA TYR A 120 6.20 -5.52 4.74
C TYR A 120 5.60 -5.33 6.14
N VAL A 121 6.44 -5.46 7.16
CA VAL A 121 6.04 -5.14 8.53
C VAL A 121 6.07 -3.62 8.70
N ALA A 122 4.90 -3.00 8.67
CA ALA A 122 4.76 -1.56 8.92
C ALA A 122 5.05 -1.23 10.40
N PRO A 123 5.63 -0.05 10.71
CA PRO A 123 5.77 0.41 12.09
C PRO A 123 4.42 0.41 12.81
N LYS A 124 4.42 0.10 14.10
CA LYS A 124 3.19 0.18 14.90
C LYS A 124 2.76 1.64 15.06
N ASN A 125 1.45 1.83 15.17
CA ASN A 125 0.87 3.11 15.54
C ASN A 125 0.69 3.15 17.06
N ASP A 126 1.62 3.77 17.77
CA ASP A 126 1.64 3.82 19.23
C ASP A 126 0.95 5.07 19.81
N GLY A 127 0.10 5.76 19.05
CA GLY A 127 -0.72 6.87 19.53
C GLY A 127 -0.19 8.26 19.13
N LEU A 128 -0.16 9.22 20.06
CA LEU A 128 0.01 10.67 19.80
C LEU A 128 1.27 11.11 19.01
N ASN A 129 2.26 10.24 18.82
CA ASN A 129 3.50 10.52 18.10
C ASN A 129 3.67 9.61 16.88
N ILE A 130 2.60 9.39 16.15
CA ILE A 130 2.48 8.43 15.04
C ILE A 130 3.67 8.46 14.08
N VAL A 131 4.17 9.63 13.72
CA VAL A 131 5.22 9.75 12.71
C VAL A 131 6.61 9.84 13.31
N GLN A 132 6.75 10.42 14.50
CA GLN A 132 8.04 10.44 15.21
C GLN A 132 8.44 9.05 15.73
N ALA A 133 7.47 8.17 15.96
CA ALA A 133 7.69 6.80 16.38
C ALA A 133 8.01 5.85 15.21
N ALA A 134 7.86 6.29 13.96
CA ALA A 134 8.13 5.45 12.80
C ALA A 134 9.64 5.38 12.52
N ASP A 135 10.30 4.38 13.06
CA ASP A 135 11.70 4.08 12.77
C ASP A 135 11.90 3.88 11.26
N ILE A 136 12.76 4.72 10.65
CA ILE A 136 13.15 4.64 9.23
C ILE A 136 13.74 3.26 8.89
N GLY A 137 14.20 2.51 9.86
CA GLY A 137 14.69 1.15 9.70
C GLY A 137 13.66 0.20 9.09
N TYR A 138 12.36 0.42 9.31
CA TYR A 138 11.31 -0.37 8.65
C TYR A 138 11.30 -0.10 7.13
N ALA A 139 11.33 1.15 6.70
CA ALA A 139 11.41 1.51 5.29
C ALA A 139 12.70 1.01 4.63
N ASN A 140 13.84 1.13 5.31
CA ASN A 140 15.12 0.65 4.80
C ASN A 140 15.15 -0.87 4.59
N ARG A 141 14.45 -1.65 5.42
CA ARG A 141 14.32 -3.10 5.24
C ARG A 141 13.28 -3.47 4.18
N ALA A 142 12.19 -2.72 4.10
CA ALA A 142 11.08 -3.00 3.20
C ALA A 142 11.38 -2.60 1.75
N ALA A 143 12.08 -1.50 1.52
CA ALA A 143 12.33 -0.96 0.19
C ALA A 143 13.00 -1.96 -0.77
N PRO A 144 14.06 -2.70 -0.39
CA PRO A 144 14.66 -3.71 -1.29
C PRO A 144 13.71 -4.88 -1.60
N VAL A 145 12.79 -5.22 -0.67
CA VAL A 145 11.81 -6.30 -0.88
C VAL A 145 10.74 -5.84 -1.86
N LEU A 146 10.22 -4.64 -1.68
CA LEU A 146 9.26 -4.02 -2.61
C LEU A 146 9.88 -3.85 -4.01
N ALA A 147 11.14 -3.40 -4.09
CA ALA A 147 11.84 -3.27 -5.37
C ALA A 147 11.89 -4.60 -6.13
N ARG A 148 12.29 -5.68 -5.46
CA ARG A 148 12.32 -7.02 -6.07
C ARG A 148 10.93 -7.53 -6.47
N PHE A 149 9.90 -7.20 -5.71
CA PHE A 149 8.52 -7.56 -6.07
C PHE A 149 8.10 -6.89 -7.38
N GLU A 150 8.31 -5.59 -7.52
CA GLU A 150 7.99 -4.83 -8.74
C GLU A 150 8.83 -5.30 -9.95
N GLU A 151 10.12 -5.56 -9.74
CA GLU A 151 11.00 -6.15 -10.75
C GLU A 151 10.52 -7.54 -11.17
N GLY A 152 10.01 -8.34 -10.22
CA GLY A 152 9.40 -9.65 -10.48
C GLY A 152 8.16 -9.55 -11.36
N LEU A 153 7.26 -8.59 -11.12
CA LEU A 153 6.11 -8.33 -12.00
C LEU A 153 6.56 -7.99 -13.42
N ARG A 154 7.56 -7.13 -13.56
CA ARG A 154 8.11 -6.74 -14.88
C ARG A 154 8.75 -7.92 -15.58
N ALA A 155 9.60 -8.67 -14.90
CA ALA A 155 10.28 -9.84 -15.45
C ALA A 155 9.30 -10.94 -15.88
N ASN A 156 8.23 -11.18 -15.10
CA ASN A 156 7.20 -12.13 -15.47
C ASN A 156 6.45 -11.70 -16.73
N ALA A 157 6.11 -10.44 -16.86
CA ALA A 157 5.45 -9.89 -18.05
C ALA A 157 6.35 -10.00 -19.29
N GLU A 158 7.64 -9.67 -19.17
CA GLU A 158 8.61 -9.79 -20.25
C GLU A 158 8.78 -11.25 -20.72
N ALA A 159 8.88 -12.19 -19.77
CA ALA A 159 8.99 -13.62 -20.07
C ALA A 159 7.76 -14.17 -20.81
N ASN A 160 6.58 -13.58 -20.55
CA ASN A 160 5.32 -13.94 -21.21
C ASN A 160 4.99 -13.05 -22.42
N HIS A 161 5.91 -12.20 -22.86
CA HIS A 161 5.69 -11.24 -23.96
C HIS A 161 4.48 -10.33 -23.74
N HIS A 162 4.15 -10.06 -22.49
CA HIS A 162 3.04 -9.21 -22.07
C HIS A 162 3.54 -7.80 -21.74
N LYS A 163 2.79 -6.79 -22.19
CA LYS A 163 3.10 -5.38 -21.90
C LYS A 163 2.03 -4.81 -20.99
N PHE A 164 2.47 -4.14 -19.93
CA PHE A 164 1.58 -3.42 -19.02
C PHE A 164 2.21 -2.11 -18.57
N THR A 165 1.36 -1.18 -18.16
CA THR A 165 1.78 0.01 -17.42
C THR A 165 1.78 -0.31 -15.93
N ASN A 166 2.92 -0.12 -15.28
CA ASN A 166 3.10 -0.37 -13.86
C ASN A 166 3.08 0.96 -13.07
N THR A 167 2.16 1.06 -12.12
CA THR A 167 2.01 2.25 -11.27
C THR A 167 2.21 1.88 -9.80
N LEU A 168 3.19 2.51 -9.16
CA LEU A 168 3.42 2.38 -7.73
C LEU A 168 2.70 3.53 -7.00
N VAL A 169 1.65 3.20 -6.25
CA VAL A 169 0.88 4.15 -5.43
C VAL A 169 1.26 3.94 -3.98
N THR A 170 1.63 5.02 -3.30
CA THR A 170 2.14 4.93 -1.93
C THR A 170 1.40 5.91 -1.04
N HIS A 171 1.20 5.55 0.23
CA HIS A 171 0.47 6.38 1.17
C HIS A 171 1.23 6.52 2.50
N SER A 172 1.29 7.75 3.01
CA SER A 172 1.88 8.04 4.32
C SER A 172 3.33 7.52 4.42
N TYR A 173 3.68 6.78 5.45
CA TYR A 173 4.99 6.12 5.62
C TYR A 173 5.34 5.18 4.44
N GLY A 174 4.33 4.61 3.78
CA GLY A 174 4.49 3.85 2.56
C GLY A 174 5.14 4.65 1.42
N SER A 175 5.02 5.99 1.44
CA SER A 175 5.68 6.87 0.45
C SER A 175 7.19 6.89 0.64
N THR A 176 7.66 6.91 1.89
CA THR A 176 9.09 6.79 2.18
C THR A 176 9.62 5.42 1.75
N THR A 177 8.86 4.35 2.03
CA THR A 177 9.21 2.98 1.64
C THR A 177 9.23 2.82 0.12
N GLY A 178 8.15 3.26 -0.55
CA GLY A 178 8.00 3.14 -2.01
C GLY A 178 8.98 4.02 -2.78
N GLY A 179 9.24 5.25 -2.30
CA GLY A 179 10.23 6.13 -2.91
C GLY A 179 11.64 5.56 -2.82
N LYS A 180 12.03 5.03 -1.64
CA LYS A 180 13.31 4.29 -1.50
C LYS A 180 13.36 3.07 -2.42
N ALA A 181 12.26 2.33 -2.56
CA ALA A 181 12.19 1.21 -3.50
C ALA A 181 12.36 1.67 -4.95
N ALA A 182 11.67 2.75 -5.36
CA ALA A 182 11.76 3.32 -6.70
C ALA A 182 13.18 3.81 -7.06
N ALA A 183 13.95 4.24 -6.05
CA ALA A 183 15.36 4.58 -6.23
C ALA A 183 16.29 3.35 -6.38
N LEU A 184 15.85 2.17 -5.89
CA LEU A 184 16.61 0.92 -5.95
C LEU A 184 16.29 0.07 -7.17
N MET A 185 15.09 0.19 -7.73
CA MET A 185 14.62 -0.60 -8.88
C MET A 185 15.45 -0.34 -10.14
N ALA A 186 15.52 -1.32 -11.02
CA ALA A 186 16.03 -1.09 -12.37
C ALA A 186 15.13 -0.08 -13.13
N PRO A 187 15.69 0.83 -13.95
CA PRO A 187 14.91 1.71 -14.81
C PRO A 187 13.91 0.92 -15.68
N GLY A 188 12.66 1.41 -15.79
CA GLY A 188 11.59 0.75 -16.54
C GLY A 188 10.82 -0.33 -15.74
N THR A 189 11.17 -0.57 -14.48
CA THR A 189 10.39 -1.47 -13.60
C THR A 189 9.02 -0.87 -13.30
N VAL A 190 8.98 0.39 -12.93
CA VAL A 190 7.77 1.17 -12.63
C VAL A 190 7.68 2.33 -13.63
N ASP A 191 6.52 2.49 -14.25
CA ASP A 191 6.28 3.56 -15.23
C ASP A 191 5.79 4.84 -14.56
N ARG A 192 5.10 4.74 -13.43
CA ARG A 192 4.53 5.88 -12.67
C ARG A 192 4.69 5.68 -11.16
N LEU A 193 5.11 6.73 -10.47
CA LEU A 193 5.18 6.79 -9.01
C LEU A 193 4.23 7.87 -8.49
N ILE A 194 3.34 7.50 -7.57
CA ILE A 194 2.39 8.42 -6.94
C ILE A 194 2.62 8.40 -5.43
N LEU A 195 2.99 9.55 -4.88
CA LEU A 195 3.25 9.77 -3.46
C LEU A 195 2.08 10.51 -2.83
N THR A 196 1.34 9.88 -1.91
CA THR A 196 0.15 10.49 -1.30
C THR A 196 0.33 10.66 0.20
N GLY A 197 -0.04 11.84 0.75
CA GLY A 197 0.02 12.13 2.18
C GLY A 197 1.39 11.81 2.80
N SER A 198 2.46 12.15 2.11
CA SER A 198 3.81 11.66 2.37
C SER A 198 4.55 12.49 3.42
N PRO A 199 5.20 11.86 4.43
CA PRO A 199 6.11 12.56 5.34
C PRO A 199 7.46 12.89 4.67
N GLY A 200 7.81 12.15 3.61
CA GLY A 200 9.02 12.30 2.82
C GLY A 200 9.14 11.20 1.78
N GLY A 201 9.63 11.53 0.60
CA GLY A 201 9.67 10.67 -0.58
C GLY A 201 10.83 9.66 -0.62
N GLY A 202 11.58 9.50 0.44
CA GLY A 202 12.69 8.53 0.51
C GLY A 202 13.99 8.99 -0.16
N VAL A 203 13.98 10.09 -0.91
CA VAL A 203 15.08 10.68 -1.67
C VAL A 203 15.22 12.19 -1.41
N GLN A 204 16.29 12.81 -1.85
CA GLN A 204 16.50 14.27 -1.77
C GLN A 204 16.24 14.98 -3.09
N SER A 205 16.29 14.26 -4.21
CA SER A 205 16.03 14.76 -5.56
C SER A 205 15.15 13.80 -6.33
N ILE A 206 14.28 14.32 -7.21
CA ILE A 206 13.44 13.52 -8.10
C ILE A 206 14.28 12.63 -9.05
N ASP A 207 15.49 13.07 -9.37
CA ASP A 207 16.41 12.37 -10.26
C ASP A 207 17.02 11.10 -9.63
N GLU A 208 16.83 10.89 -8.33
CA GLU A 208 17.21 9.64 -7.66
C GLU A 208 16.22 8.50 -7.91
N TYR A 209 14.99 8.80 -8.35
CA TYR A 209 14.05 7.77 -8.74
C TYR A 209 14.38 7.19 -10.11
N ASN A 210 14.34 5.87 -10.23
CA ASN A 210 14.44 5.17 -11.53
C ASN A 210 13.08 5.09 -12.23
N VAL A 211 12.33 6.20 -12.18
CA VAL A 211 11.03 6.42 -12.81
C VAL A 211 11.14 7.67 -13.66
N PRO A 212 10.53 7.75 -14.87
CA PRO A 212 10.53 8.97 -15.66
C PRO A 212 10.05 10.18 -14.85
N ARG A 213 10.81 11.27 -14.87
CA ARG A 213 10.58 12.45 -14.03
C ARG A 213 9.16 13.02 -14.19
N GLU A 214 8.67 13.06 -15.42
CA GLU A 214 7.32 13.50 -15.79
C GLU A 214 6.21 12.56 -15.29
N HIS A 215 6.57 11.38 -14.82
CA HIS A 215 5.66 10.37 -14.28
C HIS A 215 5.78 10.20 -12.75
N VAL A 216 6.39 11.16 -12.08
CA VAL A 216 6.40 11.22 -10.61
C VAL A 216 5.39 12.26 -10.16
N TYR A 217 4.42 11.80 -9.36
CA TYR A 217 3.27 12.57 -8.93
C TYR A 217 3.20 12.64 -7.41
N GLU A 218 2.66 13.72 -6.91
CA GLU A 218 2.30 13.83 -5.50
C GLU A 218 0.85 14.31 -5.34
N SER A 219 0.22 13.87 -4.26
CA SER A 219 -1.04 14.39 -3.76
C SER A 219 -0.88 14.66 -2.27
N SER A 220 -0.90 15.92 -1.92
CA SER A 220 -0.71 16.38 -0.55
C SER A 220 -2.03 16.88 0.01
N ILE A 221 -2.27 16.56 1.28
CA ILE A 221 -3.34 17.17 2.05
C ILE A 221 -2.99 18.64 2.32
N PRO A 222 -3.98 19.56 2.44
CA PRO A 222 -3.73 20.97 2.74
C PRO A 222 -2.82 21.21 3.96
N GLU A 223 -2.23 22.40 4.04
CA GLU A 223 -1.39 22.83 5.16
C GLU A 223 -2.11 22.62 6.49
N GLY A 224 -1.44 21.98 7.45
CA GLY A 224 -1.98 21.67 8.78
C GLY A 224 -2.23 20.18 9.03
N ASP A 225 -2.00 19.31 8.04
CA ASP A 225 -1.98 17.88 8.28
C ASP A 225 -0.76 17.50 9.14
N ALA A 226 -1.05 16.71 10.19
CA ALA A 226 -0.05 16.21 11.11
C ALA A 226 1.05 15.34 10.45
N VAL A 227 0.86 14.88 9.22
CA VAL A 227 1.82 14.04 8.47
C VAL A 227 2.80 14.89 7.67
N GLN A 228 2.40 16.07 7.23
CA GLN A 228 3.27 16.94 6.43
C GLN A 228 4.33 17.66 7.27
N GLY A 229 5.59 17.51 6.89
CA GLY A 229 6.70 18.18 7.56
C GLY A 229 7.09 17.56 8.91
N ILE A 230 6.65 16.35 9.19
CA ILE A 230 7.07 15.62 10.37
C ILE A 230 8.45 15.01 10.15
N GLY A 231 9.41 15.60 10.81
CA GLY A 231 10.80 15.20 10.76
C GLY A 231 11.61 15.91 9.67
N PRO A 232 12.93 15.95 9.83
CA PRO A 232 13.80 16.57 8.86
C PRO A 232 13.86 15.74 7.58
N ASP A 233 13.96 16.42 6.42
CA ASP A 233 14.14 15.81 5.09
C ASP A 233 15.30 14.78 5.06
N ALA A 234 16.29 14.97 5.92
CA ALA A 234 17.40 14.02 6.06
C ALA A 234 16.99 12.63 6.55
N TYR A 235 15.80 12.51 7.17
CA TYR A 235 15.32 11.26 7.77
C TYR A 235 14.41 10.47 6.84
N TYR A 236 13.34 11.11 6.32
CA TYR A 236 12.36 10.47 5.44
C TYR A 236 12.56 10.76 3.95
N GLY A 237 13.59 11.51 3.59
CA GLY A 237 13.72 12.13 2.29
C GLY A 237 12.97 13.45 2.23
N LYS A 238 13.18 14.20 1.13
CA LYS A 238 12.52 15.48 0.92
C LYS A 238 11.02 15.31 0.85
N ASN A 239 10.29 16.26 1.47
CA ASN A 239 8.83 16.28 1.34
C ASN A 239 8.47 16.38 -0.15
N PRO A 240 7.67 15.46 -0.72
CA PRO A 240 7.34 15.47 -2.14
C PRO A 240 6.72 16.77 -2.62
N ARG A 241 5.96 17.46 -1.76
CA ARG A 241 5.39 18.77 -2.07
C ARG A 241 6.43 19.82 -2.47
N HIS A 242 7.66 19.68 -1.99
CA HIS A 242 8.78 20.59 -2.26
C HIS A 242 9.85 19.94 -3.15
N LEU A 243 9.57 18.78 -3.70
CA LEU A 243 10.49 18.09 -4.59
C LEU A 243 10.44 18.76 -5.97
N GLU A 244 11.55 19.36 -6.41
CA GLU A 244 11.59 20.11 -7.66
C GLU A 244 11.30 19.20 -8.86
N GLY A 245 10.33 19.61 -9.70
CA GLY A 245 9.95 18.90 -10.92
C GLY A 245 8.91 17.79 -10.73
N ILE A 246 8.40 17.59 -9.52
CA ILE A 246 7.27 16.68 -9.29
C ILE A 246 5.98 17.28 -9.87
N THR A 247 5.11 16.40 -10.35
CA THR A 247 3.77 16.80 -10.81
C THR A 247 2.78 16.75 -9.65
N HIS A 248 2.16 17.89 -9.33
CA HIS A 248 1.12 17.97 -8.31
C HIS A 248 -0.22 17.53 -8.88
N LEU A 249 -0.85 16.53 -8.26
CA LEU A 249 -2.21 16.14 -8.59
C LEU A 249 -3.17 17.11 -7.89
N SER A 250 -4.17 17.61 -8.62
CA SER A 250 -5.20 18.43 -8.02
C SER A 250 -6.06 17.58 -7.07
N GLY A 251 -6.09 17.95 -5.79
CA GLY A 251 -7.14 17.54 -4.88
C GLY A 251 -8.17 18.66 -4.85
N ASP A 252 -9.40 18.38 -5.26
CA ASP A 252 -10.48 19.37 -5.20
C ASP A 252 -11.00 19.63 -3.79
N ALA A 253 -10.47 18.92 -2.79
CA ALA A 253 -10.82 19.15 -1.41
C ALA A 253 -10.22 20.47 -0.91
N THR A 254 -11.09 21.42 -0.66
CA THR A 254 -10.75 22.76 -0.17
C THR A 254 -10.63 22.84 1.34
N ASP A 255 -11.04 21.77 2.07
CA ASP A 255 -10.99 21.68 3.53
C ASP A 255 -10.51 20.28 3.96
N ALA A 256 -9.60 20.22 4.94
CA ALA A 256 -9.11 18.96 5.51
C ALA A 256 -10.23 18.06 6.07
N LYS A 257 -11.38 18.63 6.42
CA LYS A 257 -12.57 17.89 6.85
C LYS A 257 -13.16 17.01 5.75
N ASP A 258 -12.98 17.37 4.49
CA ASP A 258 -13.52 16.63 3.35
C ASP A 258 -12.76 15.30 3.09
N TYR A 259 -11.57 15.14 3.68
CA TYR A 259 -10.77 13.90 3.58
C TYR A 259 -11.14 12.84 4.61
N TRP A 260 -11.81 13.22 5.69
CA TRP A 260 -12.14 12.32 6.81
C TRP A 260 -13.56 11.78 6.75
N HIS A 261 -14.24 11.85 5.62
CA HIS A 261 -15.47 11.09 5.46
C HIS A 261 -15.14 9.61 5.59
N PRO A 262 -15.74 8.90 6.56
CA PRO A 262 -15.63 7.45 6.57
C PRO A 262 -16.07 6.97 5.21
N LEU A 263 -15.28 6.08 4.59
CA LEU A 263 -15.66 5.43 3.35
C LEU A 263 -17.10 4.92 3.55
N PRO A 264 -18.04 5.18 2.59
CA PRO A 264 -19.39 4.70 2.73
C PRO A 264 -19.36 3.22 3.09
N ASP A 265 -20.13 2.86 4.10
CA ASP A 265 -20.25 1.48 4.55
C ASP A 265 -20.65 0.66 3.32
N ILE A 266 -19.82 -0.29 2.93
CA ILE A 266 -20.07 -1.14 1.75
C ILE A 266 -21.33 -1.97 1.94
N ASP A 267 -21.78 -2.12 3.17
CA ASP A 267 -22.99 -2.83 3.55
C ASP A 267 -24.24 -1.93 3.61
N ASP A 268 -24.10 -0.61 3.36
CA ASP A 268 -25.24 0.28 3.22
C ASP A 268 -25.78 0.27 1.77
N PRO A 269 -26.91 -0.39 1.50
CA PRO A 269 -27.50 -0.42 0.17
C PRO A 269 -28.05 0.95 -0.29
N GLN A 270 -27.98 1.98 0.55
CA GLN A 270 -28.45 3.34 0.29
C GLN A 270 -27.33 4.38 0.17
N ALA A 271 -26.06 3.98 0.19
CA ALA A 271 -24.96 4.89 -0.10
C ALA A 271 -25.04 5.33 -1.59
N GLU A 272 -25.93 6.26 -1.88
CA GLU A 272 -25.92 6.98 -3.16
C GLU A 272 -24.57 7.67 -3.32
N VAL A 273 -23.86 7.27 -4.36
CA VAL A 273 -22.69 7.99 -4.86
C VAL A 273 -23.19 9.34 -5.33
N THR A 274 -23.21 10.33 -4.45
CA THR A 274 -23.38 11.72 -4.86
C THR A 274 -22.11 12.15 -5.56
N ASN A 275 -22.09 11.94 -6.87
CA ASN A 275 -21.18 12.64 -7.77
C ASN A 275 -21.51 14.13 -7.70
N ARG A 276 -20.61 14.92 -7.14
CA ARG A 276 -20.46 16.33 -7.46
C ARG A 276 -18.99 16.60 -7.73
#